data_fb214950486ef3269c283362ec6fa260
#
_entry.id   fb214950486ef3269c283362ec6fa260
#
_cell.length_a   1.000
_cell.length_b   1.000
_cell.length_c   1.000
_cell.angle_alpha   90.00
_cell.angle_beta   90.00
_cell.angle_gamma   90.00
#
_symmetry.space_group_name_H-M   'P 1'
#
loop_
_entity.id
_entity.type
_entity.pdbx_description
1 polymer ?
#
loop_
_entity_poly.entity_id
_entity_poly.type
_entity_poly.pdbx_seq_one_letter_code
_entity_poly.pdbx_strand_id
1 'polypeptide(L)'
;MYRNAVVTLGIEHASIEVASPIAVTGESALAGIYYSLEENGATISDESKELAQEELDTLATINSENEGNRGYSADQLNVALADIKSAVADAGEGASKEDIQKIVDETLSNYKLQNVLSNNQVNLIV
;
A
#
# COMPACT_ATOMS: atom_id res chain seq x y z
N MET A 1 0.79 -6.07 2.38
CA MET A 1 0.27 -4.88 3.11
C MET A 1 1.40 -4.13 3.78
N TYR A 2 2.04 -4.62 4.84
CA TYR A 2 3.16 -3.93 5.53
C TYR A 2 4.35 -3.59 4.63
N ARG A 3 4.67 -4.42 3.63
CA ARG A 3 5.73 -4.12 2.67
C ARG A 3 5.52 -2.78 1.95
N ASN A 4 4.31 -2.52 1.48
CA ASN A 4 4.00 -1.26 0.79
C ASN A 4 4.09 -0.06 1.75
N ALA A 5 3.56 -0.20 2.96
CA ALA A 5 3.67 0.83 4.00
C ALA A 5 5.14 1.13 4.35
N VAL A 6 5.98 0.11 4.48
CA VAL A 6 7.42 0.28 4.79
C VAL A 6 8.17 0.94 3.63
N VAL A 7 7.82 0.64 2.37
CA VAL A 7 8.38 1.35 1.20
C VAL A 7 8.00 2.84 1.23
N THR A 8 6.78 3.18 1.62
CA THR A 8 6.34 4.57 1.81
C THR A 8 7.15 5.28 2.89
N LEU A 9 7.70 4.56 3.87
CA LEU A 9 8.64 5.08 4.87
C LEU A 9 10.07 5.30 4.34
N GLY A 10 10.34 4.99 3.07
CA GLY A 10 11.66 5.10 2.45
C GLY A 10 12.57 3.90 2.68
N ILE A 11 12.03 2.76 3.09
CA ILE A 11 12.79 1.52 3.31
C ILE A 11 12.64 0.62 2.08
N GLU A 12 13.70 0.48 1.30
CA GLU A 12 13.70 -0.29 0.04
C GLU A 12 14.02 -1.77 0.23
N HIS A 13 14.85 -2.08 1.23
CA HIS A 13 15.32 -3.44 1.50
C HIS A 13 15.16 -3.79 2.97
N ALA A 14 14.14 -4.61 3.27
CA ALA A 14 13.90 -5.12 4.61
C ALA A 14 13.24 -6.49 4.58
N SER A 15 13.55 -7.32 5.56
CA SER A 15 12.76 -8.51 5.90
C SER A 15 11.84 -8.13 7.06
N ILE A 16 10.54 -8.30 6.87
CA ILE A 16 9.54 -7.88 7.85
C ILE A 16 8.86 -9.12 8.40
N GLU A 17 9.00 -9.31 9.70
CA GLU A 17 8.26 -10.32 10.45
C GLU A 17 7.47 -9.61 11.54
N VAL A 18 6.14 -9.74 11.50
CA VAL A 18 5.25 -9.14 12.49
C VAL A 18 4.63 -10.25 13.32
N ALA A 19 4.92 -10.23 14.61
CA ALA A 19 4.38 -11.16 15.58
C ALA A 19 3.85 -10.42 16.81
N SER A 20 2.75 -10.89 17.36
CA SER A 20 2.18 -10.35 18.60
C SER A 20 1.64 -11.48 19.48
N PRO A 21 1.84 -11.42 20.80
CA PRO A 21 1.28 -12.41 21.73
C PRO A 21 -0.24 -12.31 21.89
N ILE A 22 -0.83 -11.20 21.43
CA ILE A 22 -2.28 -10.92 21.45
C ILE A 22 -2.72 -10.41 20.10
N ALA A 23 -4.00 -10.49 19.79
CA ALA A 23 -4.54 -9.87 18.59
C ALA A 23 -4.40 -8.34 18.66
N VAL A 24 -3.85 -7.75 17.59
CA VAL A 24 -3.67 -6.29 17.45
C VAL A 24 -4.23 -5.83 16.11
N THR A 25 -4.50 -4.53 16.00
CA THR A 25 -4.91 -3.93 14.73
C THR A 25 -3.72 -3.78 13.78
N GLY A 26 -3.99 -3.59 12.48
CA GLY A 26 -2.97 -3.30 11.48
C GLY A 26 -2.17 -2.04 11.82
N GLU A 27 -2.85 -1.01 12.32
CA GLU A 27 -2.26 0.27 12.74
C GLU A 27 -1.29 0.09 13.92
N SER A 28 -1.69 -0.73 14.90
CA SER A 28 -0.82 -1.04 16.05
C SER A 28 0.42 -1.81 15.63
N ALA A 29 0.30 -2.74 14.68
CA ALA A 29 1.43 -3.47 14.13
C ALA A 29 2.36 -2.53 13.34
N LEU A 30 1.82 -1.59 12.56
CA LEU A 30 2.60 -0.58 11.84
C LEU A 30 3.34 0.36 12.79
N ALA A 31 2.71 0.79 13.89
CA ALA A 31 3.36 1.57 14.94
C ALA A 31 4.56 0.83 15.56
N GLY A 32 4.46 -0.48 15.75
CA GLY A 32 5.57 -1.34 16.18
C GLY A 32 6.73 -1.36 15.17
N ILE A 33 6.42 -1.35 13.88
CA ILE A 33 7.42 -1.25 12.81
C ILE A 33 8.14 0.11 12.87
N TYR A 34 7.42 1.23 13.02
CA TYR A 34 8.03 2.56 13.17
C TYR A 34 8.98 2.59 14.35
N TYR A 35 8.52 2.12 15.50
CA TYR A 35 9.32 2.09 16.70
C TYR A 35 10.62 1.29 16.49
N SER A 36 10.51 0.10 15.90
CA SER A 36 11.69 -0.74 15.64
C SER A 36 12.68 -0.07 14.67
N LEU A 37 12.20 0.61 13.63
CA LEU A 37 13.05 1.30 12.68
C LEU A 37 13.76 2.50 13.32
N GLU A 38 13.05 3.29 14.11
CA GLU A 38 13.60 4.46 14.80
C GLU A 38 14.62 4.07 15.87
N GLU A 39 14.37 3.00 16.64
CA GLU A 39 15.32 2.40 17.60
C GLU A 39 16.63 1.93 16.92
N ASN A 40 16.54 1.53 15.65
CA ASN A 40 17.69 1.13 14.83
C ASN A 40 18.30 2.28 14.01
N GLY A 41 17.96 3.53 14.31
CA GLY A 41 18.58 4.73 13.77
C GLY A 41 17.92 5.28 12.50
N ALA A 42 16.78 4.78 12.08
CA ALA A 42 16.02 5.38 10.99
C ALA A 42 15.38 6.70 11.45
N THR A 43 15.36 7.68 10.56
CA THR A 43 14.60 8.93 10.76
C THR A 43 13.39 8.89 9.83
N ILE A 44 12.18 8.84 10.42
CA ILE A 44 10.92 8.77 9.69
C ILE A 44 10.12 10.04 9.99
N SER A 45 9.74 10.78 8.94
CA SER A 45 8.91 11.97 9.09
C SER A 45 7.49 11.61 9.50
N ASP A 46 6.82 12.51 10.23
CA ASP A 46 5.42 12.31 10.59
C ASP A 46 4.52 12.23 9.36
N GLU A 47 4.80 13.01 8.32
CA GLU A 47 4.11 12.94 7.04
C GLU A 47 4.21 11.54 6.38
N SER A 48 5.41 10.94 6.38
CA SER A 48 5.58 9.57 5.87
C SER A 48 4.82 8.53 6.69
N LYS A 49 4.74 8.73 8.01
CA LYS A 49 3.94 7.85 8.90
C LYS A 49 2.46 7.95 8.61
N GLU A 50 1.93 9.17 8.41
CA GLU A 50 0.52 9.41 8.05
C GLU A 50 0.18 8.76 6.72
N LEU A 51 1.00 8.97 5.68
CA LEU A 51 0.80 8.35 4.36
C LEU A 51 0.83 6.82 4.42
N ALA A 52 1.77 6.23 5.17
CA ALA A 52 1.84 4.79 5.33
C ALA A 52 0.62 4.23 6.08
N GLN A 53 0.07 5.00 7.03
CA GLN A 53 -1.15 4.64 7.75
C GLN A 53 -2.37 4.69 6.84
N GLU A 54 -2.55 5.76 6.06
CA GLU A 54 -3.63 5.90 5.08
C GLU A 54 -3.61 4.77 4.04
N GLU A 55 -2.42 4.40 3.57
CA GLU A 55 -2.26 3.27 2.66
C GLU A 55 -2.69 1.95 3.28
N LEU A 56 -2.30 1.70 4.53
CA LEU A 56 -2.69 0.50 5.26
C LEU A 56 -4.21 0.43 5.43
N ASP A 57 -4.84 1.54 5.82
CA ASP A 57 -6.29 1.64 6.02
C ASP A 57 -7.05 1.43 4.69
N THR A 58 -6.55 2.02 3.61
CA THR A 58 -7.09 1.83 2.26
C THR A 58 -7.05 0.37 1.84
N LEU A 59 -5.90 -0.29 2.01
CA LEU A 59 -5.75 -1.71 1.69
C LEU A 59 -6.63 -2.61 2.57
N ALA A 60 -6.71 -2.32 3.87
CA ALA A 60 -7.55 -3.06 4.79
C ALA A 60 -9.03 -2.93 4.42
N THR A 61 -9.47 -1.73 4.02
CA THR A 61 -10.83 -1.46 3.55
C THR A 61 -11.14 -2.24 2.28
N ILE A 62 -10.29 -2.15 1.26
CA ILE A 62 -10.47 -2.87 0.00
C ILE A 62 -10.50 -4.38 0.22
N ASN A 63 -9.61 -4.91 1.07
CA ASN A 63 -9.58 -6.33 1.41
C ASN A 63 -10.88 -6.78 2.09
N SER A 64 -11.35 -6.02 3.07
CA SER A 64 -12.59 -6.32 3.80
C SER A 64 -13.83 -6.30 2.90
N GLU A 65 -13.93 -5.31 2.02
CA GLU A 65 -15.06 -5.16 1.08
C GLU A 65 -15.09 -6.25 0.00
N ASN A 66 -13.92 -6.82 -0.33
CA ASN A 66 -13.79 -7.87 -1.34
C ASN A 66 -13.60 -9.27 -0.76
N GLU A 67 -13.75 -9.43 0.54
CA GLU A 67 -13.65 -10.75 1.20
C GLU A 67 -14.70 -11.71 0.59
N GLY A 68 -14.22 -12.84 0.05
CA GLY A 68 -15.06 -13.82 -0.62
C GLY A 68 -15.46 -13.46 -2.07
N ASN A 69 -15.03 -12.33 -2.60
CA ASN A 69 -15.27 -11.97 -4.00
C ASN A 69 -14.41 -12.86 -4.92
N ARG A 70 -15.06 -13.57 -5.83
CA ARG A 70 -14.36 -14.41 -6.82
C ARG A 70 -13.56 -13.52 -7.78
N GLY A 71 -12.27 -13.82 -7.88
CA GLY A 71 -11.33 -13.08 -8.74
C GLY A 71 -10.55 -11.98 -7.99
N TYR A 72 -10.89 -11.67 -6.74
CA TYR A 72 -10.08 -10.82 -5.89
C TYR A 72 -8.96 -11.60 -5.21
N SER A 73 -7.78 -11.00 -5.15
CA SER A 73 -6.64 -11.49 -4.39
C SER A 73 -5.90 -10.31 -3.75
N ALA A 74 -5.84 -10.31 -2.43
CA ALA A 74 -5.08 -9.31 -1.68
C ALA A 74 -3.60 -9.30 -2.06
N ASP A 75 -3.02 -10.47 -2.35
CA ASP A 75 -1.63 -10.57 -2.78
C ASP A 75 -1.40 -9.93 -4.15
N GLN A 76 -2.32 -10.13 -5.10
CA GLN A 76 -2.24 -9.48 -6.40
C GLN A 76 -2.40 -7.96 -6.28
N LEU A 77 -3.30 -7.46 -5.43
CA LEU A 77 -3.44 -6.03 -5.18
C LEU A 77 -2.17 -5.44 -4.57
N ASN A 78 -1.55 -6.12 -3.60
CA ASN A 78 -0.30 -5.66 -3.00
C ASN A 78 0.86 -5.56 -4.01
N VAL A 79 0.96 -6.51 -4.93
CA VAL A 79 1.97 -6.46 -6.00
C VAL A 79 1.65 -5.37 -7.01
N ALA A 80 0.39 -5.24 -7.43
CA ALA A 80 -0.06 -4.18 -8.33
C ALA A 80 0.25 -2.78 -7.76
N LEU A 81 0.02 -2.56 -6.46
CA LEU A 81 0.36 -1.29 -5.80
C LEU A 81 1.86 -1.01 -5.81
N ALA A 82 2.70 -2.01 -5.60
CA ALA A 82 4.15 -1.84 -5.70
C ALA A 82 4.57 -1.41 -7.12
N ASP A 83 3.96 -1.99 -8.14
CA ASP A 83 4.22 -1.63 -9.55
C ASP A 83 3.68 -0.22 -9.89
N ILE A 84 2.49 0.15 -9.36
CA ILE A 84 1.93 1.50 -9.50
C ILE A 84 2.89 2.53 -8.91
N LYS A 85 3.35 2.32 -7.68
CA LYS A 85 4.30 3.23 -7.02
C LYS A 85 5.58 3.39 -7.81
N SER A 86 6.14 2.30 -8.34
CA SER A 86 7.32 2.35 -9.19
C SER A 86 7.07 3.16 -10.46
N ALA A 87 5.96 2.92 -11.14
CA ALA A 87 5.62 3.63 -12.36
C ALA A 87 5.34 5.13 -12.14
N VAL A 88 4.70 5.48 -11.02
CA VAL A 88 4.49 6.89 -10.63
C VAL A 88 5.82 7.57 -10.31
N ALA A 89 6.72 6.90 -9.60
CA ALA A 89 8.06 7.42 -9.33
C ALA A 89 8.86 7.64 -10.63
N ASP A 90 8.76 6.72 -11.58
CA ASP A 90 9.41 6.84 -12.89
C ASP A 90 8.83 7.98 -13.75
N ALA A 91 7.51 8.26 -13.61
CA ALA A 91 6.86 9.39 -14.26
C ALA A 91 7.31 10.75 -13.68
N GLY A 92 7.79 10.78 -12.45
CA GLY A 92 8.40 11.94 -11.80
C GLY A 92 7.39 12.95 -11.24
N GLU A 93 7.92 13.98 -10.57
CA GLU A 93 7.13 15.01 -9.86
C GLU A 93 6.20 15.84 -10.76
N GLY A 94 6.35 15.75 -12.08
CA GLY A 94 5.51 16.44 -13.06
C GLY A 94 4.28 15.64 -13.52
N ALA A 95 4.08 14.42 -13.02
CA ALA A 95 2.95 13.61 -13.40
C ALA A 95 1.62 14.26 -12.98
N SER A 96 0.71 14.42 -13.96
CA SER A 96 -0.63 14.92 -13.68
C SER A 96 -1.50 13.84 -13.01
N LYS A 97 -2.62 14.26 -12.42
CA LYS A 97 -3.59 13.30 -11.88
C LYS A 97 -4.10 12.34 -12.95
N GLU A 98 -4.26 12.81 -14.17
CA GLU A 98 -4.66 12.00 -15.33
C GLU A 98 -3.60 10.96 -15.70
N ASP A 99 -2.31 11.30 -15.59
CA ASP A 99 -1.21 10.36 -15.80
C ASP A 99 -1.20 9.26 -14.73
N ILE A 100 -1.39 9.65 -13.47
CA ILE A 100 -1.49 8.71 -12.35
C ILE A 100 -2.69 7.78 -12.53
N GLN A 101 -3.87 8.32 -12.87
CA GLN A 101 -5.06 7.52 -13.14
C GLN A 101 -4.80 6.48 -14.24
N LYS A 102 -4.13 6.87 -15.32
CA LYS A 102 -3.79 5.96 -16.41
C LYS A 102 -2.85 4.85 -15.96
N ILE A 103 -1.82 5.17 -15.18
CA ILE A 103 -0.89 4.19 -14.61
C ILE A 103 -1.67 3.18 -13.74
N VAL A 104 -2.56 3.66 -12.88
CA VAL A 104 -3.39 2.81 -12.02
C VAL A 104 -4.27 1.88 -12.86
N ASP A 105 -5.02 2.42 -13.83
CA ASP A 105 -5.93 1.65 -14.68
C ASP A 105 -5.20 0.58 -15.49
N GLU A 106 -4.07 0.92 -16.10
CA GLU A 106 -3.25 -0.01 -16.87
C GLU A 106 -2.68 -1.13 -15.97
N THR A 107 -2.16 -0.78 -14.81
CA THR A 107 -1.60 -1.75 -13.88
C THR A 107 -2.68 -2.68 -13.32
N LEU A 108 -3.80 -2.16 -12.86
CA LEU A 108 -4.92 -2.97 -12.38
C LEU A 108 -5.47 -3.90 -13.47
N SER A 109 -5.48 -3.45 -14.73
CA SER A 109 -5.86 -4.28 -15.87
C SER A 109 -4.89 -5.44 -16.08
N ASN A 110 -3.59 -5.20 -16.00
CA ASN A 110 -2.54 -6.22 -16.12
C ASN A 110 -2.68 -7.32 -15.05
N TYR A 111 -3.11 -6.94 -13.85
CA TYR A 111 -3.38 -7.87 -12.75
C TYR A 111 -4.80 -8.43 -12.74
N LYS A 112 -5.63 -8.12 -13.75
CA LYS A 112 -7.04 -8.54 -13.86
C LYS A 112 -7.92 -8.08 -12.70
N LEU A 113 -7.55 -6.98 -12.05
CA LEU A 113 -8.27 -6.38 -10.93
C LEU A 113 -9.24 -5.27 -11.34
N GLN A 114 -9.13 -4.74 -12.56
CA GLN A 114 -9.90 -3.61 -13.05
C GLN A 114 -11.43 -3.82 -12.99
N ASN A 115 -11.89 -5.06 -13.23
CA ASN A 115 -13.32 -5.41 -13.19
C ASN A 115 -13.74 -6.03 -11.84
N VAL A 116 -12.83 -6.13 -10.89
CA VAL A 116 -13.05 -6.71 -9.57
C VAL A 116 -13.21 -5.59 -8.54
N LEU A 117 -12.42 -4.52 -8.67
CA LEU A 117 -12.51 -3.34 -7.81
C LEU A 117 -13.61 -2.39 -8.29
N SER A 118 -14.33 -1.80 -7.35
CA SER A 118 -15.29 -0.73 -7.63
C SER A 118 -14.57 0.57 -8.02
N ASN A 119 -15.26 1.48 -8.71
CA ASN A 119 -14.71 2.79 -9.04
C ASN A 119 -14.25 3.58 -7.79
N ASN A 120 -14.96 3.42 -6.66
CA ASN A 120 -14.57 4.06 -5.41
C ASN A 120 -13.25 3.51 -4.88
N GLN A 121 -13.04 2.19 -4.96
CA GLN A 121 -11.80 1.54 -4.56
C GLN A 121 -10.61 1.95 -5.45
N VAL A 122 -10.84 2.06 -6.77
CA VAL A 122 -9.83 2.59 -7.70
C VAL A 122 -9.47 4.04 -7.36
N ASN A 123 -10.47 4.88 -7.06
CA ASN A 123 -10.23 6.27 -6.66
C ASN A 123 -9.46 6.42 -5.34
N LEU A 124 -9.55 5.45 -4.44
CA LEU A 124 -8.75 5.42 -3.21
C LEU A 124 -7.28 5.09 -3.48
N ILE A 125 -6.98 4.40 -4.58
CA ILE A 125 -5.62 4.04 -5.00
C ILE A 125 -4.94 5.22 -5.71
N VAL A 126 -5.69 6.04 -6.44
CA VAL A 126 -5.22 7.24 -7.17
C VAL A 126 -4.92 8.40 -6.24
#